data_83e2f230036a39b8ef463a6387f77deb
#
_entry.id   83e2f230036a39b8ef463a6387f77deb
#
_cell.length_a   1.000
_cell.length_b   1.000
_cell.length_c   1.000
_cell.angle_alpha   90.00
_cell.angle_beta   90.00
_cell.angle_gamma   90.00
#
_symmetry.space_group_name_H-M   'P 1'
#
loop_
_entity.id
_entity.type
_entity.pdbx_description
1 polymer ?
#
loop_
_entity_poly.entity_id
_entity_poly.type
_entity_poly.pdbx_seq_one_letter_code
_entity_poly.pdbx_strand_id
1 'polypeptide(L)'
;MKNSATSLNSKNKFLILGCGFSGSFFAKTIRELGYTVLTSSRSEKKDPNSFIFDSESNVIPDNKIFDGVTHILSCIPPDKNGNDPVLKSLKNKLKSLSPVSYTHLRAHET
;
A
#
# COMPACT_ATOMS: atom_id res chain seq x y z
N MET A 1 29.94 -6.30 -0.57
CA MET A 1 29.41 -6.22 -0.77
C MET A 1 28.56 -5.80 -0.50
N LYS A 2 28.19 -5.40 -0.19
CA LYS A 2 27.42 -5.02 -0.01
C LYS A 2 26.44 -5.26 -0.16
N ASN A 3 26.53 -5.41 -0.14
CA ASN A 3 25.60 -5.74 -0.53
C ASN A 3 24.50 -6.20 0.22
N SER A 4 24.55 -6.62 1.50
CA SER A 4 23.38 -7.08 2.15
C SER A 4 22.34 -5.99 2.32
N ALA A 5 22.74 -4.79 2.54
CA ALA A 5 21.77 -3.71 2.61
C ALA A 5 20.98 -3.58 1.32
N THR A 6 21.66 -3.69 0.20
CA THR A 6 20.99 -3.61 -1.07
C THR A 6 20.01 -4.76 -1.25
N SER A 7 20.41 -5.95 -0.82
CA SER A 7 19.52 -7.08 -0.91
C SER A 7 18.28 -6.89 -0.08
N LEU A 8 18.43 -6.38 1.13
CA LEU A 8 17.27 -6.15 1.98
C LEU A 8 16.34 -5.14 1.34
N ASN A 9 16.89 -4.07 0.76
CA ASN A 9 16.07 -3.07 0.14
C ASN A 9 15.30 -3.66 -1.04
N SER A 10 15.92 -4.48 -1.85
CA SER A 10 15.26 -5.02 -3.01
C SER A 10 14.18 -6.03 -2.62
N LYS A 11 14.23 -6.56 -1.39
CA LYS A 11 13.23 -7.50 -0.96
C LYS A 11 12.02 -6.84 -0.34
N ASN A 12 12.10 -5.56 -0.01
CA ASN A 12 10.95 -4.90 0.59
C ASN A 12 9.98 -4.50 -0.50
N LYS A 13 8.71 -4.76 -0.23
CA LYS A 13 7.65 -4.42 -1.17
C LYS A 13 6.60 -3.63 -0.42
N PHE A 14 6.28 -2.46 -0.93
CA PHE A 14 5.32 -1.58 -0.31
C PHE A 14 4.04 -1.51 -1.10
N LEU A 15 2.91 -1.54 -0.39
CA LEU A 15 1.63 -1.20 -1.00
C LEU A 15 1.22 0.13 -0.40
N ILE A 16 0.85 1.08 -1.26
CA ILE A 16 0.35 2.37 -0.80
C ILE A 16 -1.09 2.47 -1.25
N LEU A 17 -2.00 2.55 -0.29
CA LEU A 17 -3.42 2.59 -0.57
C LEU A 17 -3.92 4.01 -0.43
N GLY A 18 -4.73 4.45 -1.37
CA GLY A 18 -5.21 5.82 -1.37
C GLY A 18 -4.18 6.76 -1.92
N CYS A 19 -3.78 6.54 -3.18
CA CYS A 19 -2.68 7.29 -3.74
C CYS A 19 -3.12 8.64 -4.23
N GLY A 20 -3.49 9.53 -3.37
CA GLY A 20 -3.74 10.91 -3.72
C GLY A 20 -2.41 11.64 -3.76
N PHE A 21 -2.42 12.92 -3.47
CA PHE A 21 -1.20 13.72 -3.54
C PHE A 21 -0.10 13.16 -2.62
N SER A 22 -0.43 12.91 -1.35
CA SER A 22 0.54 12.40 -0.40
C SER A 22 1.01 11.00 -0.76
N GLY A 23 0.08 10.14 -1.18
CA GLY A 23 0.45 8.78 -1.55
C GLY A 23 1.37 8.75 -2.74
N SER A 24 1.15 9.62 -3.72
CA SER A 24 2.01 9.69 -4.90
C SER A 24 3.41 10.15 -4.52
N PHE A 25 3.49 11.11 -3.61
CA PHE A 25 4.79 11.60 -3.16
C PHE A 25 5.56 10.48 -2.47
N PHE A 26 4.90 9.75 -1.56
CA PHE A 26 5.57 8.65 -0.88
C PHE A 26 5.97 7.55 -1.85
N ALA A 27 5.13 7.23 -2.82
CA ALA A 27 5.46 6.20 -3.79
C ALA A 27 6.71 6.56 -4.57
N LYS A 28 6.79 7.81 -5.01
CA LYS A 28 7.95 8.25 -5.77
C LYS A 28 9.21 8.17 -4.93
N THR A 29 9.14 8.66 -3.70
CA THR A 29 10.29 8.66 -2.82
C THR A 29 10.78 7.24 -2.52
N ILE A 30 9.86 6.33 -2.24
CA ILE A 30 10.23 4.97 -1.89
C ILE A 30 10.81 4.25 -3.10
N ARG A 31 10.28 4.51 -4.30
CA ARG A 31 10.84 3.92 -5.51
C ARG A 31 12.25 4.42 -5.76
N GLU A 32 12.49 5.69 -5.50
CA GLU A 32 13.81 6.27 -5.70
C GLU A 32 14.82 5.66 -4.75
N LEU A 33 14.36 5.11 -3.64
CA LEU A 33 15.24 4.42 -2.72
C LEU A 33 15.49 2.96 -3.11
N GLY A 34 14.89 2.52 -4.20
CA GLY A 34 15.15 1.17 -4.69
C GLY A 34 14.15 0.11 -4.30
N TYR A 35 13.07 0.48 -3.61
CA TYR A 35 12.07 -0.50 -3.20
C TYR A 35 11.02 -0.71 -4.26
N THR A 36 10.36 -1.85 -4.19
CA THR A 36 9.19 -2.11 -5.05
C THR A 36 7.98 -1.46 -4.42
N VAL A 37 7.21 -0.71 -5.19
CA VAL A 37 6.04 -0.01 -4.69
C VAL A 37 4.87 -0.20 -5.64
N LEU A 38 3.73 -0.61 -5.10
CA LEU A 38 2.48 -0.66 -5.86
C LEU A 38 1.51 0.32 -5.20
N THR A 39 0.73 1.02 -6.00
CA THR A 39 -0.22 2.01 -5.48
C THR A 39 -1.63 1.65 -5.90
N SER A 40 -2.60 1.99 -5.05
CA SER A 40 -3.98 1.68 -5.37
C SER A 40 -4.70 2.88 -5.96
N SER A 41 -5.72 2.60 -6.75
CA SER A 41 -6.65 3.63 -7.20
C SER A 41 -8.03 2.99 -7.29
N ARG A 42 -9.05 3.83 -7.41
CA ARG A 42 -10.40 3.29 -7.49
C ARG A 42 -10.75 2.84 -8.89
N SER A 43 -10.01 3.29 -9.87
CA SER A 43 -10.26 2.90 -11.23
C SER A 43 -8.98 2.46 -11.89
N GLU A 44 -9.12 1.79 -13.01
CA GLU A 44 -7.99 1.27 -13.72
C GLU A 44 -7.10 2.38 -14.25
N LYS A 45 -5.80 2.20 -14.15
CA LYS A 45 -4.84 3.14 -14.69
C LYS A 45 -3.85 2.38 -15.56
N LYS A 46 -3.19 3.11 -16.45
CA LYS A 46 -2.22 2.48 -17.32
C LYS A 46 -0.89 2.23 -16.67
N ASP A 47 -0.78 2.42 -15.40
CA ASP A 47 0.47 2.23 -14.68
C ASP A 47 0.57 0.76 -14.25
N PRO A 48 1.60 0.04 -14.67
CA PRO A 48 1.74 -1.37 -14.29
C PRO A 48 1.95 -1.57 -12.80
N ASN A 49 2.30 -0.49 -12.08
CA ASN A 49 2.50 -0.58 -10.64
C ASN A 49 1.26 -0.12 -9.89
N SER A 50 0.11 -0.10 -10.53
CA SER A 50 -1.13 0.32 -9.92
C SER A 50 -2.07 -0.87 -9.81
N PHE A 51 -2.89 -0.90 -8.77
CA PHE A 51 -3.92 -1.92 -8.63
C PHE A 51 -5.21 -1.25 -8.16
N ILE A 52 -6.33 -1.94 -8.30
CA ILE A 52 -7.63 -1.36 -7.96
C ILE A 52 -8.02 -1.76 -6.55
N PHE A 53 -8.39 -0.77 -5.75
CA PHE A 53 -8.94 -1.00 -4.43
C PHE A 53 -10.02 0.04 -4.18
N ASP A 54 -11.24 -0.39 -3.89
CA ASP A 54 -12.32 0.52 -3.59
C ASP A 54 -13.17 -0.13 -2.51
N SER A 55 -12.98 0.30 -1.27
CA SER A 55 -13.68 -0.32 -0.16
C SER A 55 -15.18 -0.07 -0.21
N GLU A 56 -15.60 1.05 -0.78
CA GLU A 56 -17.04 1.35 -0.83
C GLU A 56 -17.76 0.43 -1.82
N SER A 57 -17.11 0.07 -2.90
CA SER A 57 -17.69 -0.84 -3.88
C SER A 57 -17.25 -2.28 -3.66
N ASN A 58 -16.54 -2.52 -2.57
CA ASN A 58 -16.07 -3.85 -2.23
C ASN A 58 -15.13 -4.44 -3.28
N VAL A 59 -14.35 -3.63 -3.95
CA VAL A 59 -13.38 -4.10 -4.91
C VAL A 59 -12.05 -4.30 -4.20
N ILE A 60 -11.64 -5.56 -4.09
CA ILE A 60 -10.45 -5.94 -3.34
C ILE A 60 -9.39 -6.44 -4.30
N PRO A 61 -8.10 -6.14 -4.05
CA PRO A 61 -7.05 -6.58 -4.96
C PRO A 61 -6.91 -8.09 -4.99
N ASP A 62 -6.38 -8.58 -6.12
CA ASP A 62 -6.09 -9.97 -6.28
C ASP A 62 -5.04 -10.42 -5.27
N ASN A 63 -5.00 -11.69 -4.96
CA ASN A 63 -4.02 -12.21 -4.02
C ASN A 63 -2.58 -11.94 -4.45
N LYS A 64 -2.34 -11.90 -5.75
CA LYS A 64 -1.00 -11.66 -6.24
C LYS A 64 -0.42 -10.33 -5.77
N ILE A 65 -1.28 -9.35 -5.54
CA ILE A 65 -0.83 -8.04 -5.10
C ILE A 65 -0.11 -8.14 -3.76
N PHE A 66 -0.55 -9.10 -2.93
CA PHE A 66 0.01 -9.22 -1.60
C PHE A 66 1.25 -10.10 -1.51
N ASP A 67 1.63 -10.74 -2.62
CA ASP A 67 2.81 -11.62 -2.58
C ASP A 67 4.07 -10.82 -2.28
N GLY A 68 4.78 -11.21 -1.26
CA GLY A 68 6.04 -10.56 -0.92
C GLY A 68 5.93 -9.21 -0.25
N VAL A 69 4.71 -8.78 0.08
CA VAL A 69 4.51 -7.47 0.69
C VAL A 69 5.10 -7.45 2.09
N THR A 70 5.89 -6.43 2.39
CA THR A 70 6.47 -6.24 3.70
C THR A 70 5.91 -5.04 4.42
N HIS A 71 5.40 -4.05 3.68
CA HIS A 71 4.89 -2.82 4.27
C HIS A 71 3.62 -2.37 3.56
N ILE A 72 2.65 -1.93 4.34
CA ILE A 72 1.42 -1.36 3.80
C ILE A 72 1.23 0.01 4.41
N LEU A 73 1.10 1.02 3.55
CA LEU A 73 0.84 2.38 4.00
C LEU A 73 -0.53 2.77 3.50
N SER A 74 -1.39 3.21 4.39
CA SER A 74 -2.70 3.67 3.98
C SER A 74 -2.80 5.17 4.10
N CYS A 75 -3.21 5.83 3.02
CA CYS A 75 -3.49 7.25 3.04
C CYS A 75 -4.99 7.48 2.90
N ILE A 76 -5.80 6.45 3.05
CA ILE A 76 -7.24 6.55 2.91
C ILE A 76 -7.83 7.05 4.22
N PRO A 77 -8.62 8.12 4.19
CA PRO A 77 -9.18 8.65 5.43
C PRO A 77 -10.19 7.69 6.03
N PRO A 78 -10.49 7.81 7.31
CA PRO A 78 -11.50 6.96 7.93
C PRO A 78 -12.87 7.21 7.29
N ASP A 79 -13.73 6.20 7.36
CA ASP A 79 -15.06 6.36 6.83
C ASP A 79 -15.90 7.20 7.79
N LYS A 80 -17.16 7.43 7.46
CA LYS A 80 -17.99 8.31 8.27
C LYS A 80 -18.25 7.78 9.67
N ASN A 81 -17.99 6.49 9.90
CA ASN A 81 -18.12 5.92 11.22
C ASN A 81 -16.81 5.87 11.95
N GLY A 82 -15.77 6.45 11.40
CA GLY A 82 -14.45 6.46 12.02
C GLY A 82 -13.65 5.20 11.82
N ASN A 83 -14.09 4.28 10.98
CA ASN A 83 -13.38 3.04 10.75
C ASN A 83 -12.35 3.18 9.64
N ASP A 84 -11.27 2.43 9.77
CA ASP A 84 -10.22 2.40 8.75
C ASP A 84 -10.70 1.50 7.59
N PRO A 85 -10.92 2.06 6.39
CA PRO A 85 -11.44 1.26 5.29
C PRO A 85 -10.54 0.11 4.88
N VAL A 86 -9.23 0.26 5.02
CA VAL A 86 -8.30 -0.81 4.67
C VAL A 86 -8.44 -1.96 5.63
N LEU A 87 -8.43 -1.68 6.93
CA LEU A 87 -8.57 -2.73 7.91
C LEU A 87 -9.95 -3.38 7.81
N LYS A 88 -10.97 -2.58 7.55
CA LYS A 88 -12.31 -3.11 7.43
C LYS A 88 -12.42 -4.10 6.27
N SER A 89 -11.86 -3.75 5.13
CA SER A 89 -11.99 -4.57 3.93
C SER A 89 -10.98 -5.69 3.85
N LEU A 90 -9.78 -5.49 4.39
CA LEU A 90 -8.69 -6.43 4.21
C LEU A 90 -8.21 -7.12 5.48
N LYS A 91 -8.93 -6.96 6.58
CA LYS A 91 -8.48 -7.50 7.86
C LYS A 91 -8.08 -8.97 7.80
N ASN A 92 -8.93 -9.80 7.23
CA ASN A 92 -8.64 -11.22 7.18
C ASN A 92 -7.45 -11.54 6.29
N LYS A 93 -7.33 -10.80 5.19
CA LYS A 93 -6.21 -10.98 4.28
C LYS A 93 -4.91 -10.60 4.99
N LEU A 94 -4.92 -9.50 5.71
CA LEU A 94 -3.72 -9.05 6.41
C LEU A 94 -3.31 -10.02 7.49
N LYS A 95 -4.28 -10.65 8.16
CA LYS A 95 -3.94 -11.62 9.18
C LYS A 95 -3.28 -12.86 8.62
N SER A 96 -3.55 -13.20 7.37
CA SER A 96 -3.00 -14.40 6.78
C SER A 96 -1.61 -14.19 6.20
N LEU A 97 -1.13 -12.95 6.14
CA LEU A 97 0.20 -12.69 5.60
C LEU A 97 1.28 -12.90 6.64
N SER A 98 2.49 -13.07 6.18
CA SER A 98 3.64 -13.04 7.08
C SER A 98 3.66 -11.68 7.75
N PRO A 99 4.44 -11.51 8.80
CA PRO A 99 4.46 -10.21 9.47
C PRO A 99 4.64 -9.07 8.49
N VAL A 100 3.69 -8.14 8.51
CA VAL A 100 3.69 -6.99 7.61
C VAL A 100 3.54 -5.75 8.46
N SER A 101 4.30 -4.72 8.16
CA SER A 101 4.18 -3.46 8.86
C SER A 101 3.02 -2.67 8.23
N TYR A 102 2.05 -2.28 9.04
CA TYR A 102 0.93 -1.49 8.55
C TYR A 102 0.95 -0.11 9.19
N THR A 103 0.92 0.93 8.40
CA THR A 103 0.92 2.29 8.88
C THR A 103 -0.19 3.08 8.21
N HIS A 104 -0.94 3.82 9.03
CA HIS A 104 -1.98 4.70 8.48
C HIS A 104 -1.43 6.12 8.54
N LEU A 105 -1.30 6.75 7.40
CA LEU A 105 -0.77 8.09 7.31
C LEU A 105 -1.91 9.09 7.31
N ARG A 106 -1.76 10.15 8.12
CA ARG A 106 -2.78 11.15 8.16
C ARG A 106 -2.44 12.22 7.19
N ALA A 107 -3.29 12.36 6.22
CA ALA A 107 -2.95 13.19 5.15
C ALA A 107 -2.92 14.64 5.43
N HIS A 108 -3.56 15.16 6.43
CA HIS A 108 -3.66 16.51 6.46
C HIS A 108 -3.14 17.09 7.59
N GLU A 109 -2.55 16.48 8.33
CA GLU A 109 -2.03 17.00 9.45
C GLU A 109 -1.33 18.25 9.27
N THR A 110 -1.56 19.02 8.50
CA THR A 110 -0.82 20.27 8.46
C THR A 110 -1.59 21.37 8.89
#